data_0816a6388ea4bcb984198b6c90414e2c
#
_entry.id   0816a6388ea4bcb984198b6c90414e2c
#
_cell.length_a   1.000
_cell.length_b   1.000
_cell.length_c   1.000
_cell.angle_alpha   90.00
_cell.angle_beta   90.00
_cell.angle_gamma   90.00
#
_symmetry.space_group_name_H-M   'P 1'
#
loop_
_entity.id
_entity.type
_entity.pdbx_description
1 polymer ?
#
loop_
_entity_poly.entity_id
_entity_poly.type
_entity_poly.pdbx_seq_one_letter_code
_entity_poly.pdbx_strand_id
1 'polypeptide(L)'
;IGHLKEIKEDEMDSFTALFGSGPAYIMYFIEALIDSEEFSSISKEDKSLLILHLLSSTSKMLFITEDIKELRSKVTSKGGTTEAAIKTLEENNFSKILKKAINNARRKSLEISK
;
A
#
# COMPACT_ATOMS: atom_id res chain seq x y z
N ILE A 1 5.32 -16.14 6.42
CA ILE A 1 5.86 -15.87 7.76
C ILE A 1 6.94 -16.86 8.12
N GLY A 2 6.85 -18.10 7.62
CA GLY A 2 7.87 -19.11 7.84
C GLY A 2 9.25 -18.81 7.26
N HIS A 3 9.36 -17.74 6.48
CA HIS A 3 10.62 -17.34 5.85
C HIS A 3 11.22 -16.09 6.48
N LEU A 4 10.65 -15.61 7.58
CA LEU A 4 11.17 -14.44 8.27
C LEU A 4 12.51 -14.74 8.91
N LYS A 5 13.52 -14.01 8.48
CA LYS A 5 14.86 -14.09 9.07
C LYS A 5 14.88 -13.28 10.37
N GLU A 6 15.84 -13.59 11.22
CA GLU A 6 16.07 -12.84 12.43
C GLU A 6 16.35 -11.37 12.09
N ILE A 7 15.66 -10.46 12.81
CA ILE A 7 15.82 -9.02 12.60
C ILE A 7 16.99 -8.53 13.44
N LYS A 8 17.92 -7.84 12.81
CA LYS A 8 19.04 -7.22 13.51
C LYS A 8 18.55 -6.08 14.39
N GLU A 9 19.19 -5.90 15.52
CA GLU A 9 18.81 -4.88 16.49
C GLU A 9 18.81 -3.46 15.88
N ASP A 10 19.77 -3.15 15.02
CA ASP A 10 19.85 -1.85 14.35
C ASP A 10 18.80 -1.65 13.27
N GLU A 11 18.03 -2.69 12.94
CA GLU A 11 16.94 -2.62 11.96
C GLU A 11 15.55 -2.63 12.62
N MET A 12 15.48 -2.70 13.96
CA MET A 12 14.20 -2.76 14.66
C MET A 12 13.31 -1.54 14.41
N ASP A 13 13.89 -0.35 14.36
CA ASP A 13 13.13 0.87 14.09
C ASP A 13 12.58 0.88 12.65
N SER A 14 13.37 0.39 11.70
CA SER A 14 12.92 0.24 10.31
C SER A 14 11.80 -0.78 10.20
N PHE A 15 11.92 -1.90 10.91
CA PHE A 15 10.88 -2.92 10.95
C PHE A 15 9.57 -2.34 11.51
N THR A 16 9.66 -1.61 12.63
CA THR A 16 8.51 -0.95 13.25
C THR A 16 7.86 0.03 12.28
N ALA A 17 8.65 0.86 11.61
CA ALA A 17 8.16 1.86 10.68
C ALA A 17 7.44 1.24 9.48
N LEU A 18 7.96 0.13 8.95
CA LEU A 18 7.40 -0.48 7.75
C LEU A 18 6.27 -1.48 8.07
N PHE A 19 6.48 -2.35 9.02
CA PHE A 19 5.55 -3.45 9.30
C PHE A 19 4.67 -3.20 10.53
N GLY A 20 5.19 -2.56 11.58
CA GLY A 20 4.39 -2.21 12.74
C GLY A 20 3.37 -1.13 12.41
N SER A 21 3.77 -0.13 11.68
CA SER A 21 2.89 0.96 11.22
C SER A 21 2.22 0.66 9.88
N GLY A 22 2.70 -0.35 9.18
CA GLY A 22 2.21 -0.73 7.84
C GLY A 22 0.71 -0.91 7.73
N PRO A 23 0.05 -1.59 8.67
CA PRO A 23 -1.41 -1.72 8.61
C PRO A 23 -2.12 -0.38 8.53
N ALA A 24 -1.64 0.63 9.26
CA ALA A 24 -2.25 1.96 9.23
C ALA A 24 -2.10 2.63 7.86
N TYR A 25 -0.97 2.44 7.18
CA TYR A 25 -0.78 2.97 5.82
C TYR A 25 -1.77 2.34 4.86
N ILE A 26 -1.95 1.04 4.96
CA ILE A 26 -2.89 0.31 4.10
C ILE A 26 -4.32 0.76 4.40
N MET A 27 -4.68 0.89 5.67
CA MET A 27 -6.01 1.37 6.06
C MET A 27 -6.28 2.78 5.54
N TYR A 28 -5.30 3.66 5.64
CA TYR A 28 -5.43 5.03 5.16
C TYR A 28 -5.63 5.06 3.64
N PHE A 29 -4.90 4.23 2.91
CA PHE A 29 -5.08 4.07 1.47
C PHE A 29 -6.49 3.59 1.13
N ILE A 30 -6.98 2.59 1.87
CA ILE A 30 -8.34 2.05 1.70
C ILE A 30 -9.38 3.12 2.00
N GLU A 31 -9.19 3.91 3.05
CA GLU A 31 -10.09 5.03 3.36
C GLU A 31 -10.19 6.00 2.18
N ALA A 32 -9.06 6.33 1.54
CA ALA A 32 -9.05 7.20 0.38
C ALA A 32 -9.83 6.61 -0.80
N LEU A 33 -9.73 5.29 -1.00
CA LEU A 33 -10.50 4.60 -2.03
C LEU A 33 -12.01 4.69 -1.74
N ILE A 34 -12.40 4.44 -0.50
CA ILE A 34 -13.80 4.49 -0.07
C ILE A 34 -14.36 5.90 -0.20
N ASP A 35 -13.56 6.90 0.17
CA ASP A 35 -13.97 8.30 0.13
C ASP A 35 -13.94 8.91 -1.27
N SER A 36 -13.42 8.19 -2.27
CA SER A 36 -13.46 8.68 -3.65
C SER A 36 -14.92 8.83 -4.11
N GLU A 37 -15.17 9.76 -5.02
CA GLU A 37 -16.51 10.03 -5.53
C GLU A 37 -17.01 8.96 -6.50
N GLU A 38 -16.13 8.04 -6.89
CA GLU A 38 -16.47 7.01 -7.85
C GLU A 38 -17.44 6.00 -7.26
N PHE A 39 -18.38 5.55 -8.09
CA PHE A 39 -19.39 4.56 -7.74
C PHE A 39 -20.28 5.00 -6.56
N SER A 40 -20.71 6.27 -6.58
CA SER A 40 -21.48 6.87 -5.49
C SER A 40 -22.94 6.38 -5.42
N SER A 41 -23.39 5.58 -6.40
CA SER A 41 -24.76 5.06 -6.44
C SER A 41 -25.01 3.92 -5.44
N ILE A 42 -23.97 3.36 -4.85
CA ILE A 42 -24.10 2.30 -3.84
C ILE A 42 -23.84 2.87 -2.44
N SER A 43 -24.27 2.13 -1.41
CA SER A 43 -24.03 2.53 -0.03
C SER A 43 -22.53 2.50 0.28
N LYS A 44 -22.13 3.27 1.28
CA LYS A 44 -20.73 3.29 1.75
C LYS A 44 -20.32 1.91 2.25
N GLU A 45 -21.24 1.21 2.90
CA GLU A 45 -21.02 -0.14 3.41
C GLU A 45 -20.73 -1.13 2.28
N ASP A 46 -21.51 -1.10 1.21
CA ASP A 46 -21.32 -1.97 0.06
C ASP A 46 -20.02 -1.64 -0.68
N LYS A 47 -19.71 -0.36 -0.82
CA LYS A 47 -18.46 0.09 -1.43
C LYS A 47 -17.25 -0.40 -0.63
N SER A 48 -17.33 -0.33 0.70
CA SER A 48 -16.28 -0.81 1.58
C SER A 48 -16.05 -2.30 1.40
N LEU A 49 -17.13 -3.11 1.33
CA LEU A 49 -17.02 -4.55 1.11
C LEU A 49 -16.37 -4.87 -0.24
N LEU A 50 -16.75 -4.15 -1.29
CA LEU A 50 -16.15 -4.35 -2.61
C LEU A 50 -14.66 -4.03 -2.61
N ILE A 51 -14.26 -2.98 -1.92
CA ILE A 51 -12.85 -2.59 -1.82
C ILE A 51 -12.06 -3.64 -1.01
N LEU A 52 -12.64 -4.17 0.06
CA LEU A 52 -11.99 -5.25 0.81
C LEU A 52 -11.82 -6.52 -0.03
N HIS A 53 -12.82 -6.84 -0.87
CA HIS A 53 -12.71 -7.95 -1.82
C HIS A 53 -11.61 -7.69 -2.86
N LEU A 54 -11.51 -6.45 -3.34
CA LEU A 54 -10.45 -6.05 -4.26
C LEU A 54 -9.07 -6.27 -3.62
N LEU A 55 -8.91 -5.85 -2.38
CA LEU A 55 -7.66 -6.03 -1.65
C LEU A 55 -7.32 -7.52 -1.47
N SER A 56 -8.31 -8.31 -1.08
CA SER A 56 -8.14 -9.75 -0.87
C SER A 56 -7.74 -10.48 -2.16
N SER A 57 -8.42 -10.20 -3.27
CA SER A 57 -8.10 -10.84 -4.55
C SER A 57 -6.74 -10.40 -5.09
N THR A 58 -6.39 -9.13 -4.93
CA THR A 58 -5.08 -8.63 -5.33
C THR A 58 -3.97 -9.29 -4.50
N SER A 59 -4.19 -9.42 -3.20
CA SER A 59 -3.25 -10.09 -2.30
C SER A 59 -3.00 -11.54 -2.74
N LYS A 60 -4.05 -12.28 -3.10
CA LYS A 60 -3.93 -13.66 -3.60
C LYS A 60 -3.11 -13.73 -4.87
N MET A 61 -3.30 -12.80 -5.79
CA MET A 61 -2.51 -12.73 -7.02
C MET A 61 -1.03 -12.51 -6.71
N LEU A 62 -0.73 -11.67 -5.74
CA LEU A 62 0.64 -11.34 -5.37
C LEU A 62 1.38 -12.52 -4.71
N PHE A 63 0.67 -13.40 -4.02
CA PHE A 63 1.30 -14.57 -3.38
C PHE A 63 1.82 -15.59 -4.40
N ILE A 64 1.30 -15.59 -5.63
CA ILE A 64 1.73 -16.53 -6.67
C ILE A 64 2.62 -15.90 -7.73
N THR A 65 3.00 -14.64 -7.55
CA THR A 65 3.91 -13.95 -8.48
C THR A 65 5.25 -13.68 -7.80
N GLU A 66 6.33 -13.73 -8.57
CA GLU A 66 7.67 -13.41 -8.08
C GLU A 66 8.04 -11.96 -8.37
N ASP A 67 7.33 -11.32 -9.33
CA ASP A 67 7.62 -9.95 -9.75
C ASP A 67 6.34 -9.11 -9.78
N ILE A 68 6.17 -8.32 -8.72
CA ILE A 68 5.00 -7.44 -8.55
C ILE A 68 4.92 -6.40 -9.68
N LYS A 69 6.06 -5.84 -10.06
CA LYS A 69 6.12 -4.82 -11.09
C LYS A 69 5.70 -5.37 -12.45
N GLU A 70 6.13 -6.58 -12.77
CA GLU A 70 5.75 -7.25 -14.00
C GLU A 70 4.26 -7.54 -14.01
N LEU A 71 3.72 -8.05 -12.90
CA LEU A 71 2.29 -8.32 -12.79
C LEU A 71 1.47 -7.04 -12.95
N ARG A 72 1.89 -5.97 -12.30
CA ARG A 72 1.23 -4.66 -12.43
C ARG A 72 1.24 -4.18 -13.88
N SER A 73 2.35 -4.37 -14.57
CA SER A 73 2.48 -4.02 -15.98
C SER A 73 1.46 -4.79 -16.85
N LYS A 74 1.26 -6.08 -16.56
CA LYS A 74 0.31 -6.91 -17.32
C LYS A 74 -1.14 -6.47 -17.16
N VAL A 75 -1.50 -5.87 -16.03
CA VAL A 75 -2.85 -5.36 -15.80
C VAL A 75 -2.99 -3.87 -16.13
N THR A 76 -1.96 -3.27 -16.71
CA THR A 76 -1.93 -1.84 -17.07
C THR A 76 -1.86 -1.72 -18.59
N SER A 77 -3.03 -1.60 -19.23
CA SER A 77 -3.10 -1.46 -20.68
C SER A 77 -2.60 -0.07 -21.10
N LYS A 78 -1.80 -0.03 -22.15
CA LYS A 78 -1.32 1.23 -22.74
C LYS A 78 -2.51 2.07 -23.20
N GLY A 79 -2.57 3.31 -22.74
CA GLY A 79 -3.65 4.24 -23.09
C GLY A 79 -4.95 3.97 -22.33
N GLY A 80 -4.94 3.03 -21.35
CA GLY A 80 -6.12 2.68 -20.57
C GLY A 80 -6.26 3.46 -19.28
N THR A 81 -7.30 3.10 -18.53
CA THR A 81 -7.66 3.79 -17.27
C THR A 81 -6.60 3.61 -16.18
N THR A 82 -6.05 2.40 -16.07
CA THR A 82 -5.03 2.11 -15.06
C THR A 82 -3.77 2.91 -15.31
N GLU A 83 -3.32 2.98 -16.56
CA GLU A 83 -2.13 3.77 -16.92
C GLU A 83 -2.34 5.25 -16.56
N ALA A 84 -3.51 5.81 -16.86
CA ALA A 84 -3.84 7.20 -16.54
C ALA A 84 -3.79 7.45 -15.03
N ALA A 85 -4.34 6.54 -14.23
CA ALA A 85 -4.34 6.66 -12.78
C ALA A 85 -2.92 6.56 -12.20
N ILE A 86 -2.16 5.57 -12.62
CA ILE A 86 -0.78 5.37 -12.14
C ILE A 86 0.09 6.57 -12.50
N LYS A 87 -0.07 7.09 -13.72
CA LYS A 87 0.65 8.29 -14.16
C LYS A 87 0.37 9.48 -13.23
N THR A 88 -0.88 9.67 -12.84
CA THR A 88 -1.26 10.73 -11.90
C THR A 88 -0.54 10.56 -10.56
N LEU A 89 -0.50 9.33 -10.04
CA LEU A 89 0.20 9.04 -8.79
C LEU A 89 1.69 9.32 -8.91
N GLU A 90 2.30 8.91 -10.02
CA GLU A 90 3.72 9.15 -10.28
C GLU A 90 4.04 10.64 -10.40
N GLU A 91 3.23 11.39 -11.14
CA GLU A 91 3.40 12.83 -11.31
C GLU A 91 3.27 13.61 -10.01
N ASN A 92 2.52 13.07 -9.05
CA ASN A 92 2.34 13.67 -7.73
C ASN A 92 3.24 13.03 -6.66
N ASN A 93 4.27 12.30 -7.10
CA ASN A 93 5.33 11.78 -6.23
C ASN A 93 4.85 10.83 -5.13
N PHE A 94 3.86 10.00 -5.43
CA PHE A 94 3.28 9.07 -4.45
C PHE A 94 4.35 8.22 -3.76
N SER A 95 5.23 7.58 -4.53
CA SER A 95 6.28 6.71 -3.99
C SER A 95 7.23 7.49 -3.08
N LYS A 96 7.62 8.68 -3.50
CA LYS A 96 8.54 9.55 -2.76
C LYS A 96 7.91 10.01 -1.43
N ILE A 97 6.63 10.38 -1.46
CA ILE A 97 5.90 10.82 -0.26
C ILE A 97 5.78 9.67 0.72
N LEU A 98 5.45 8.48 0.22
CA LEU A 98 5.34 7.29 1.08
C LEU A 98 6.66 6.96 1.76
N LYS A 99 7.76 6.98 1.00
CA LYS A 99 9.10 6.74 1.57
C LYS A 99 9.45 7.75 2.64
N LYS A 100 9.10 9.01 2.42
CA LYS A 100 9.31 10.08 3.39
C LYS A 100 8.51 9.85 4.68
N ALA A 101 7.27 9.41 4.55
CA ALA A 101 6.41 9.10 5.69
C ALA A 101 6.99 7.94 6.51
N ILE A 102 7.43 6.88 5.84
CA ILE A 102 8.04 5.72 6.50
C ILE A 102 9.31 6.15 7.24
N ASN A 103 10.13 6.99 6.62
CA ASN A 103 11.34 7.50 7.25
C ASN A 103 11.04 8.30 8.52
N ASN A 104 9.98 9.12 8.50
CA ASN A 104 9.54 9.85 9.68
C ASN A 104 9.07 8.91 10.79
N ALA A 105 8.38 7.84 10.43
CA ALA A 105 7.97 6.82 11.40
C ALA A 105 9.17 6.15 12.04
N ARG A 106 10.20 5.83 11.24
CA ARG A 106 11.44 5.25 11.74
C ARG A 106 12.14 6.19 12.75
N ARG A 107 12.22 7.47 12.42
CA ARG A 107 12.82 8.46 13.31
C ARG A 107 12.05 8.54 14.63
N LYS A 108 10.73 8.51 14.56
CA LYS A 108 9.90 8.56 15.76
C LYS A 108 10.10 7.33 16.62
N SER A 109 10.17 6.16 16.00
CA SER A 109 10.47 4.91 16.69
C SER A 109 11.81 5.00 17.45
N LEU A 110 12.83 5.54 16.78
CA LEU A 110 14.15 5.73 17.37
C LEU A 110 14.09 6.69 18.58
N GLU A 111 13.33 7.78 18.48
CA GLU A 111 13.15 8.73 19.58
C GLU A 111 12.50 8.08 20.80
N ILE A 112 11.44 7.30 20.55
CA ILE A 112 10.67 6.66 21.63
C ILE A 112 11.50 5.61 22.35
N SER A 113 12.37 4.91 21.63
CA SER A 113 13.16 3.80 22.19
C SER A 113 14.38 4.25 22.98
N LYS A 114 14.67 5.53 23.03
CA LYS A 114 15.79 6.08 23.82
C LYS A 114 15.43 6.28 25.28
#